data_ec2d45a1ac912089249af1384a58b36c
#
_entry.id   ec2d45a1ac912089249af1384a58b36c
#
_cell.length_a   1.000
_cell.length_b   1.000
_cell.length_c   1.000
_cell.angle_alpha   90.00
_cell.angle_beta   90.00
_cell.angle_gamma   90.00
#
_symmetry.space_group_name_H-M   'P 1'
#
loop_
_entity.id
_entity.type
_entity.pdbx_description
1 polymer ?
#
loop_
_entity_poly.entity_id
_entity_poly.type
_entity_poly.pdbx_seq_one_letter_code
_entity_poly.pdbx_strand_id
1 'polypeptide(L)'
;MKFIERATALVVAAAVLGAAFALPSRAQDQLELFDAHMHWNQEPNPFYPLDKILELFKRNGITGILATSRPNKGTHQLVEAKPQGLWIVPFIRPYRTRADIGTWFGDEAIFELIKEEYKRGYYRGIGEFHIYGNAAAGPLVKKIVDFAVERDLYLHAHCDETALLHLFAHSPRIKIIWAHTGFSTQPARVQELMERFKDRLWGELSYRSGITDGSGKLGDDWRKLFAQHSDRFLIGSDTWINERWFGYDTIFQTYRAWLAQLPIEQARRIANGNAQRLFGPRPVN
;
A
#
# COMPACT_ATOMS: atom_id res chain seq x y z
N MET A 1 -18.33 -63.74 60.24
CA MET A 1 -17.96 -63.60 58.78
C MET A 1 -18.47 -62.26 58.30
N LYS A 2 -17.58 -61.28 58.11
CA LYS A 2 -17.95 -59.92 57.67
C LYS A 2 -17.54 -59.79 56.21
N PHE A 3 -18.51 -59.56 55.32
CA PHE A 3 -18.28 -59.20 53.92
C PHE A 3 -18.01 -57.70 53.85
N ILE A 4 -16.89 -57.35 53.26
CA ILE A 4 -16.52 -55.97 52.97
C ILE A 4 -16.83 -55.72 51.48
N GLU A 5 -17.86 -54.87 51.15
CA GLU A 5 -18.12 -54.39 49.85
C GLU A 5 -17.16 -53.25 49.50
N ARG A 6 -16.40 -53.38 48.42
CA ARG A 6 -15.59 -52.31 47.83
C ARG A 6 -16.44 -51.60 46.79
N ALA A 7 -16.80 -50.35 47.04
CA ALA A 7 -17.39 -49.45 46.04
C ALA A 7 -16.25 -48.85 45.21
N THR A 8 -16.32 -49.12 43.91
CA THR A 8 -15.40 -48.51 42.90
C THR A 8 -16.03 -47.20 42.44
N ALA A 9 -15.42 -46.07 42.78
CA ALA A 9 -15.87 -44.75 42.26
C ALA A 9 -15.27 -44.52 40.90
N LEU A 10 -16.12 -44.38 39.90
CA LEU A 10 -15.77 -43.98 38.53
C LEU A 10 -15.67 -42.45 38.45
N VAL A 11 -14.47 -41.92 38.29
CA VAL A 11 -14.23 -40.51 38.06
C VAL A 11 -14.36 -40.26 36.55
N VAL A 12 -15.44 -39.63 36.10
CA VAL A 12 -15.60 -39.14 34.74
C VAL A 12 -14.96 -37.77 34.65
N ALA A 13 -13.77 -37.69 34.03
CA ALA A 13 -13.15 -36.42 33.69
C ALA A 13 -13.81 -35.83 32.44
N ALA A 14 -14.68 -34.83 32.61
CA ALA A 14 -15.20 -34.04 31.53
C ALA A 14 -14.12 -33.06 31.04
N ALA A 15 -13.53 -33.33 29.87
CA ALA A 15 -12.67 -32.38 29.15
C ALA A 15 -13.51 -31.27 28.57
N VAL A 16 -13.52 -30.11 29.20
CA VAL A 16 -14.09 -28.88 28.62
C VAL A 16 -13.11 -28.36 27.57
N LEU A 17 -13.38 -28.62 26.28
CA LEU A 17 -12.73 -27.93 25.19
C LEU A 17 -13.22 -26.48 25.19
N GLY A 18 -12.53 -25.61 25.89
CA GLY A 18 -12.70 -24.17 25.76
C GLY A 18 -12.22 -23.70 24.40
N ALA A 19 -13.15 -23.38 23.51
CA ALA A 19 -12.82 -22.62 22.31
C ALA A 19 -12.32 -21.24 22.78
N ALA A 20 -11.02 -21.07 22.79
CA ALA A 20 -10.39 -19.78 23.01
C ALA A 20 -10.72 -18.89 21.79
N PHE A 21 -11.77 -18.10 21.89
CA PHE A 21 -11.90 -16.93 21.05
C PHE A 21 -10.71 -16.03 21.39
N ALA A 22 -9.69 -16.04 20.53
CA ALA A 22 -8.57 -15.15 20.64
C ALA A 22 -9.11 -13.72 20.49
N LEU A 23 -9.25 -13.00 21.61
CA LEU A 23 -9.44 -11.56 21.57
C LEU A 23 -8.30 -10.96 20.74
N PRO A 24 -8.56 -9.96 19.85
CA PRO A 24 -7.50 -9.32 19.10
C PRO A 24 -6.42 -8.88 20.07
N SER A 25 -5.21 -9.31 19.81
CA SER A 25 -4.07 -9.01 20.67
C SER A 25 -3.89 -7.49 20.74
N ARG A 26 -3.78 -6.92 21.94
CA ARG A 26 -3.42 -5.50 22.19
C ARG A 26 -2.26 -5.00 21.32
N ALA A 27 -1.39 -5.89 20.86
CA ALA A 27 -0.27 -5.60 19.97
C ALA A 27 -0.71 -5.22 18.55
N GLN A 28 -1.88 -5.67 18.07
CA GLN A 28 -2.38 -5.34 16.73
C GLN A 28 -3.07 -3.97 16.69
N ASP A 29 -3.67 -3.54 17.80
CA ASP A 29 -4.23 -2.19 17.92
C ASP A 29 -3.13 -1.10 17.92
N GLN A 30 -1.87 -1.49 18.24
CA GLN A 30 -0.71 -0.61 18.29
C GLN A 30 0.18 -0.67 17.03
N LEU A 31 -0.25 -1.34 15.96
CA LEU A 31 0.53 -1.36 14.71
C LEU A 31 0.70 0.07 14.17
N GLU A 32 1.95 0.48 14.00
CA GLU A 32 2.27 1.65 13.17
C GLU A 32 1.86 1.35 11.74
N LEU A 33 1.27 2.31 11.08
CA LEU A 33 0.81 2.16 9.71
C LEU A 33 1.58 3.09 8.77
N PHE A 34 1.83 2.61 7.55
CA PHE A 34 2.36 3.39 6.45
C PHE A 34 1.29 3.49 5.36
N ASP A 35 0.87 4.71 5.02
CA ASP A 35 -0.06 4.97 3.92
C ASP A 35 0.71 5.05 2.60
N ALA A 36 0.74 3.94 1.87
CA ALA A 36 1.53 3.81 0.64
C ALA A 36 0.85 4.40 -0.60
N HIS A 37 -0.27 5.10 -0.44
CA HIS A 37 -1.00 5.71 -1.55
C HIS A 37 -1.78 6.95 -1.09
N MET A 38 -1.08 8.06 -0.89
CA MET A 38 -1.69 9.28 -0.40
C MET A 38 -1.54 10.42 -1.41
N HIS A 39 -2.64 11.09 -1.71
CA HIS A 39 -2.70 12.29 -2.52
C HIS A 39 -3.21 13.47 -1.71
N TRP A 40 -2.43 14.52 -1.67
CA TRP A 40 -2.92 15.83 -1.22
C TRP A 40 -3.03 16.74 -2.43
N ASN A 41 -4.01 16.44 -3.29
CA ASN A 41 -4.25 17.18 -4.50
C ASN A 41 -4.76 18.59 -4.20
N GLN A 42 -4.24 19.57 -4.94
CA GLN A 42 -4.55 20.97 -4.74
C GLN A 42 -5.45 21.56 -5.84
N GLU A 43 -6.12 20.70 -6.59
CA GLU A 43 -7.05 21.03 -7.67
C GLU A 43 -8.46 20.53 -7.38
N PRO A 44 -9.48 21.31 -7.72
CA PRO A 44 -9.47 22.74 -7.99
C PRO A 44 -9.32 23.58 -6.73
N ASN A 45 -9.66 23.04 -5.57
CA ASN A 45 -9.56 23.65 -4.26
C ASN A 45 -8.93 22.66 -3.30
N PRO A 46 -7.78 22.97 -2.67
CA PRO A 46 -7.22 22.16 -1.61
C PRO A 46 -8.23 22.14 -0.46
N PHE A 47 -8.81 20.99 -0.20
CA PHE A 47 -9.97 20.90 0.67
C PHE A 47 -9.58 20.80 2.14
N TYR A 48 -8.63 19.94 2.43
CA TYR A 48 -8.13 19.77 3.79
C TYR A 48 -6.89 20.62 3.99
N PRO A 49 -6.89 21.55 4.98
CA PRO A 49 -5.67 22.22 5.41
C PRO A 49 -4.64 21.22 5.91
N LEU A 50 -3.37 21.59 5.84
CA LEU A 50 -2.26 20.71 6.22
C LEU A 50 -2.39 20.20 7.67
N ASP A 51 -2.75 21.08 8.61
CA ASP A 51 -2.96 20.71 10.01
C ASP A 51 -4.01 19.63 10.17
N LYS A 52 -5.09 19.68 9.39
CA LYS A 52 -6.16 18.66 9.44
C LYS A 52 -5.73 17.31 8.93
N ILE A 53 -4.98 17.24 7.84
CA ILE A 53 -4.46 15.94 7.37
C ILE A 53 -3.42 15.38 8.34
N LEU A 54 -2.60 16.21 8.98
CA LEU A 54 -1.65 15.77 9.99
C LEU A 54 -2.36 15.22 11.24
N GLU A 55 -3.48 15.86 11.67
CA GLU A 55 -4.35 15.32 12.72
C GLU A 55 -4.91 13.93 12.35
N LEU A 56 -5.36 13.76 11.08
CA LEU A 56 -5.85 12.47 10.59
C LEU A 56 -4.76 11.39 10.66
N PHE A 57 -3.55 11.69 10.20
CA PHE A 57 -2.45 10.74 10.27
C PHE A 57 -2.15 10.33 11.72
N LYS A 58 -2.01 11.30 12.60
CA LYS A 58 -1.71 11.06 14.02
C LYS A 58 -2.75 10.18 14.70
N ARG A 59 -4.04 10.49 14.57
CA ARG A 59 -5.10 9.72 15.24
C ARG A 59 -5.29 8.30 14.69
N ASN A 60 -4.88 8.05 13.43
CA ASN A 60 -4.90 6.73 12.83
C ASN A 60 -3.61 5.93 13.03
N GLY A 61 -2.61 6.50 13.70
CA GLY A 61 -1.31 5.84 13.90
C GLY A 61 -0.51 5.69 12.61
N ILE A 62 -0.70 6.64 11.67
CA ILE A 62 0.09 6.72 10.45
C ILE A 62 1.43 7.35 10.79
N THR A 63 2.50 6.59 10.65
CA THR A 63 3.87 7.03 10.95
C THR A 63 4.70 7.31 9.71
N GLY A 64 4.16 6.98 8.53
CA GLY A 64 4.77 7.27 7.25
C GLY A 64 3.76 7.30 6.10
N ILE A 65 4.09 8.04 5.06
CA ILE A 65 3.26 8.20 3.86
C ILE A 65 4.11 8.14 2.58
N LEU A 66 3.59 7.50 1.52
CA LEU A 66 4.01 7.75 0.16
C LEU A 66 3.16 8.89 -0.39
N ALA A 67 3.78 10.06 -0.56
CA ALA A 67 3.11 11.28 -1.00
C ALA A 67 3.27 11.50 -2.50
N THR A 68 2.16 11.56 -3.22
CA THR A 68 2.13 11.81 -4.66
C THR A 68 0.93 12.70 -5.01
N SER A 69 1.14 14.00 -5.08
CA SER A 69 0.08 15.02 -5.20
C SER A 69 0.05 15.65 -6.60
N ARG A 70 -1.13 16.09 -7.01
CA ARG A 70 -1.34 16.81 -8.27
C ARG A 70 -1.84 18.24 -7.97
N PRO A 71 -1.12 19.26 -8.42
CA PRO A 71 0.28 19.21 -8.89
C PRO A 71 1.25 18.81 -7.78
N ASN A 72 2.51 18.58 -8.11
CA ASN A 72 3.56 18.20 -7.16
C ASN A 72 3.73 19.17 -5.98
N LYS A 73 3.21 20.39 -6.10
CA LYS A 73 3.19 21.41 -5.03
C LYS A 73 2.66 20.86 -3.69
N GLY A 74 1.63 20.00 -3.69
CA GLY A 74 1.13 19.38 -2.46
C GLY A 74 2.18 18.49 -1.81
N THR A 75 2.91 17.71 -2.60
CA THR A 75 4.03 16.90 -2.11
C THR A 75 5.17 17.78 -1.59
N HIS A 76 5.50 18.89 -2.28
CA HIS A 76 6.52 19.85 -1.80
C HIS A 76 6.18 20.40 -0.43
N GLN A 77 4.95 20.87 -0.24
CA GLN A 77 4.51 21.45 1.02
C GLN A 77 4.57 20.45 2.18
N LEU A 78 4.24 19.17 1.94
CA LEU A 78 4.38 18.12 2.94
C LEU A 78 5.86 17.92 3.32
N VAL A 79 6.76 17.83 2.35
CA VAL A 79 8.20 17.67 2.60
C VAL A 79 8.78 18.88 3.34
N GLU A 80 8.39 20.09 2.93
CA GLU A 80 8.86 21.35 3.54
C GLU A 80 8.35 21.55 4.97
N ALA A 81 7.14 21.09 5.26
CA ALA A 81 6.53 21.19 6.60
C ALA A 81 7.28 20.35 7.65
N LYS A 82 8.01 19.31 7.26
CA LYS A 82 8.77 18.40 8.14
C LYS A 82 7.99 18.01 9.40
N PRO A 83 6.78 17.45 9.25
CA PRO A 83 5.92 17.17 10.40
C PRO A 83 6.60 16.17 11.34
N GLN A 84 6.65 16.55 12.62
CA GLN A 84 7.29 15.71 13.63
C GLN A 84 6.63 14.33 13.71
N GLY A 85 7.43 13.30 13.66
CA GLY A 85 6.94 11.94 13.83
C GLY A 85 6.32 11.32 12.58
N LEU A 86 6.24 12.03 11.46
CA LEU A 86 5.74 11.51 10.18
C LEU A 86 6.89 11.39 9.16
N TRP A 87 7.09 10.19 8.66
CA TRP A 87 8.05 9.94 7.58
C TRP A 87 7.37 10.15 6.22
N ILE A 88 7.93 11.02 5.38
CA ILE A 88 7.40 11.30 4.05
C ILE A 88 8.32 10.68 3.00
N VAL A 89 7.74 9.86 2.13
CA VAL A 89 8.37 9.27 0.96
C VAL A 89 7.76 9.93 -0.27
N PRO A 90 8.40 10.97 -0.86
CA PRO A 90 7.83 11.71 -1.96
C PRO A 90 8.02 10.99 -3.29
N PHE A 91 6.96 10.94 -4.10
CA PHE A 91 6.96 10.48 -5.48
C PHE A 91 6.58 11.63 -6.42
N ILE A 92 7.19 11.65 -7.61
CA ILE A 92 6.88 12.61 -8.68
C ILE A 92 5.57 12.21 -9.32
N ARG A 93 4.53 13.03 -9.21
CA ARG A 93 3.31 12.86 -9.99
C ARG A 93 3.55 13.35 -11.42
N PRO A 94 3.41 12.51 -12.47
CA PRO A 94 3.65 12.94 -13.85
C PRO A 94 2.43 13.68 -14.43
N TYR A 95 1.82 14.56 -13.65
CA TYR A 95 0.65 15.35 -14.01
C TYR A 95 0.81 16.81 -13.57
N ARG A 96 0.60 17.73 -14.49
CA ARG A 96 0.45 19.17 -14.22
C ARG A 96 -0.94 19.45 -13.68
N THR A 97 -1.95 18.86 -14.35
CA THR A 97 -3.36 18.97 -14.01
C THR A 97 -4.09 17.63 -14.20
N ARG A 98 -5.37 17.59 -13.85
CA ARG A 98 -6.20 16.38 -14.04
C ARG A 98 -6.31 15.95 -15.50
N ALA A 99 -6.19 16.88 -16.46
CA ALA A 99 -6.27 16.57 -17.89
C ALA A 99 -5.14 15.64 -18.37
N ASP A 100 -3.99 15.67 -17.69
CA ASP A 100 -2.85 14.83 -18.07
C ASP A 100 -3.08 13.33 -17.80
N ILE A 101 -4.05 12.94 -16.97
CA ILE A 101 -4.27 11.53 -16.55
C ILE A 101 -4.37 10.56 -17.74
N GLY A 102 -5.05 10.96 -18.83
CA GLY A 102 -5.25 10.12 -20.01
C GLY A 102 -4.26 10.35 -21.14
N THR A 103 -3.32 11.29 -21.01
CA THR A 103 -2.49 11.77 -22.15
C THR A 103 -1.00 11.87 -21.85
N TRP A 104 -0.60 11.83 -20.58
CA TRP A 104 0.77 12.06 -20.12
C TRP A 104 1.83 11.22 -20.85
N PHE A 105 1.48 9.98 -21.21
CA PHE A 105 2.38 9.01 -21.87
C PHE A 105 2.69 9.34 -23.34
N GLY A 106 2.06 10.36 -23.90
CA GLY A 106 2.31 10.90 -25.26
C GLY A 106 2.85 12.34 -25.25
N ASP A 107 3.08 12.95 -24.09
CA ASP A 107 3.48 14.36 -23.97
C ASP A 107 4.94 14.47 -23.44
N GLU A 108 5.89 14.78 -24.33
CA GLU A 108 7.31 14.95 -23.97
C GLU A 108 7.52 16.02 -22.87
N ALA A 109 6.63 17.01 -22.73
CA ALA A 109 6.73 18.00 -21.67
C ALA A 109 6.54 17.38 -20.27
N ILE A 110 5.88 16.24 -20.17
CA ILE A 110 5.79 15.48 -18.90
C ILE A 110 7.13 14.87 -18.53
N PHE A 111 7.92 14.42 -19.51
CA PHE A 111 9.27 13.93 -19.20
C PHE A 111 10.17 15.07 -18.72
N GLU A 112 10.05 16.26 -19.31
CA GLU A 112 10.77 17.44 -18.81
C GLU A 112 10.35 17.81 -17.38
N LEU A 113 9.03 17.76 -17.08
CA LEU A 113 8.50 17.93 -15.71
C LEU A 113 9.14 16.94 -14.74
N ILE A 114 9.20 15.65 -15.09
CA ILE A 114 9.81 14.62 -14.23
C ILE A 114 11.28 14.94 -13.96
N LYS A 115 12.03 15.32 -14.98
CA LYS A 115 13.45 15.67 -14.83
C LYS A 115 13.65 16.89 -13.93
N GLU A 116 12.81 17.91 -14.11
CA GLU A 116 12.87 19.13 -13.29
C GLU A 116 12.53 18.85 -11.82
N GLU A 117 11.45 18.12 -11.57
CA GLU A 117 11.08 17.71 -10.22
C GLU A 117 12.19 16.89 -9.54
N TYR A 118 12.80 15.96 -10.27
CA TYR A 118 13.87 15.13 -9.74
C TYR A 118 15.08 15.93 -9.22
N LYS A 119 15.35 17.11 -9.75
CA LYS A 119 16.46 17.99 -9.25
C LYS A 119 16.32 18.40 -7.79
N ARG A 120 15.11 18.28 -7.20
CA ARG A 120 14.88 18.54 -5.77
C ARG A 120 15.61 17.54 -4.85
N GLY A 121 16.04 16.38 -5.37
CA GLY A 121 16.95 15.45 -4.70
C GLY A 121 16.32 14.53 -3.64
N TYR A 122 15.03 14.61 -3.36
CA TYR A 122 14.38 13.83 -2.31
C TYR A 122 13.42 12.73 -2.82
N TYR A 123 13.08 12.74 -4.10
CA TYR A 123 12.13 11.79 -4.66
C TYR A 123 12.63 10.35 -4.67
N ARG A 124 11.73 9.41 -4.38
CA ARG A 124 12.00 7.96 -4.34
C ARG A 124 11.32 7.20 -5.47
N GLY A 125 10.44 7.85 -6.22
CA GLY A 125 9.74 7.22 -7.32
C GLY A 125 8.98 8.21 -8.21
N ILE A 126 8.33 7.64 -9.24
CA ILE A 126 7.48 8.34 -10.20
C ILE A 126 6.10 7.67 -10.16
N GLY A 127 5.05 8.45 -10.04
CA GLY A 127 3.66 7.98 -9.93
C GLY A 127 2.96 8.61 -8.71
N GLU A 128 1.73 8.27 -8.44
CA GLU A 128 0.90 7.34 -9.20
C GLU A 128 0.63 7.89 -10.62
N PHE A 129 0.67 7.01 -11.60
CA PHE A 129 0.22 7.31 -12.94
C PHE A 129 -0.70 6.23 -13.50
N HIS A 130 -1.66 6.65 -14.34
CA HIS A 130 -2.64 5.77 -14.98
C HIS A 130 -2.16 5.41 -16.38
N ILE A 131 -2.09 4.12 -16.69
CA ILE A 131 -1.75 3.64 -18.02
C ILE A 131 -2.35 2.25 -18.25
N TYR A 132 -2.84 1.99 -19.46
CA TYR A 132 -3.55 0.76 -19.77
C TYR A 132 -3.10 0.15 -21.09
N GLY A 133 -3.12 -1.19 -21.15
CA GLY A 133 -2.86 -1.95 -22.36
C GLY A 133 -1.54 -1.55 -23.05
N ASN A 134 -1.60 -1.45 -24.36
CA ASN A 134 -0.43 -1.18 -25.22
C ASN A 134 0.13 0.26 -25.09
N ALA A 135 -0.59 1.20 -24.48
CA ALA A 135 -0.04 2.54 -24.24
C ALA A 135 1.27 2.47 -23.42
N ALA A 136 1.37 1.48 -22.53
CA ALA A 136 2.57 1.25 -21.72
C ALA A 136 3.80 0.81 -22.53
N ALA A 137 3.65 0.34 -23.77
CA ALA A 137 4.76 -0.02 -24.66
C ALA A 137 5.38 1.18 -25.38
N GLY A 138 4.80 2.40 -25.20
CA GLY A 138 5.18 3.61 -25.93
C GLY A 138 6.62 4.08 -25.64
N PRO A 139 7.22 4.84 -26.60
CA PRO A 139 8.61 5.27 -26.52
C PRO A 139 8.86 6.26 -25.36
N LEU A 140 7.89 7.13 -25.05
CA LEU A 140 8.01 8.05 -23.92
C LEU A 140 7.99 7.30 -22.58
N VAL A 141 7.12 6.29 -22.47
CA VAL A 141 7.07 5.42 -21.28
C VAL A 141 8.42 4.72 -21.10
N LYS A 142 9.02 4.22 -22.18
CA LYS A 142 10.36 3.65 -22.12
C LYS A 142 11.40 4.64 -21.62
N LYS A 143 11.41 5.88 -22.09
CA LYS A 143 12.32 6.94 -21.59
C LYS A 143 12.16 7.15 -20.09
N ILE A 144 10.91 7.16 -19.59
CA ILE A 144 10.61 7.34 -18.16
C ILE A 144 11.06 6.12 -17.35
N VAL A 145 10.86 4.91 -17.87
CA VAL A 145 11.36 3.67 -17.23
C VAL A 145 12.90 3.69 -17.17
N ASP A 146 13.58 4.03 -18.25
CA ASP A 146 15.04 4.12 -18.28
C ASP A 146 15.55 5.16 -17.26
N PHE A 147 14.91 6.33 -17.21
CA PHE A 147 15.21 7.37 -16.24
C PHE A 147 15.04 6.89 -14.79
N ALA A 148 13.97 6.17 -14.50
CA ALA A 148 13.70 5.61 -13.19
C ALA A 148 14.76 4.56 -12.80
N VAL A 149 15.11 3.67 -13.73
CA VAL A 149 16.11 2.62 -13.53
C VAL A 149 17.52 3.19 -13.27
N GLU A 150 17.93 4.20 -14.02
CA GLU A 150 19.23 4.85 -13.85
C GLU A 150 19.38 5.53 -12.47
N ARG A 151 18.26 5.95 -11.87
CA ARG A 151 18.21 6.71 -10.62
C ARG A 151 17.69 5.91 -9.44
N ASP A 152 17.53 4.60 -9.64
CA ASP A 152 17.02 3.66 -8.64
C ASP A 152 15.63 4.03 -8.08
N LEU A 153 14.78 4.66 -8.92
CA LEU A 153 13.43 5.08 -8.56
C LEU A 153 12.43 3.94 -8.75
N TYR A 154 11.39 3.94 -7.91
CA TYR A 154 10.21 3.09 -8.07
C TYR A 154 9.23 3.71 -9.06
N LEU A 155 8.43 2.87 -9.73
CA LEU A 155 7.20 3.30 -10.39
C LEU A 155 6.01 2.96 -9.50
N HIS A 156 5.07 3.88 -9.31
CA HIS A 156 3.77 3.61 -8.71
C HIS A 156 2.73 3.65 -9.82
N ALA A 157 2.30 2.48 -10.28
CA ALA A 157 1.56 2.32 -11.52
C ALA A 157 0.12 1.86 -11.27
N HIS A 158 -0.84 2.72 -11.62
CA HIS A 158 -2.25 2.39 -11.73
C HIS A 158 -2.49 1.83 -13.14
N CYS A 159 -2.46 0.53 -13.28
CA CYS A 159 -2.48 -0.11 -14.58
C CYS A 159 -3.15 -1.50 -14.55
N ASP A 160 -3.62 -1.93 -15.73
CA ASP A 160 -4.00 -3.31 -15.96
C ASP A 160 -2.77 -4.21 -16.09
N GLU A 161 -3.01 -5.54 -16.14
CA GLU A 161 -1.93 -6.52 -16.26
C GLU A 161 -1.14 -6.37 -17.57
N THR A 162 -1.79 -6.05 -18.68
CA THR A 162 -1.14 -5.87 -19.98
C THR A 162 -0.11 -4.73 -19.91
N ALA A 163 -0.51 -3.59 -19.35
CA ALA A 163 0.38 -2.46 -19.17
C ALA A 163 1.50 -2.79 -18.17
N LEU A 164 1.21 -3.51 -17.07
CA LEU A 164 2.21 -3.97 -16.13
C LEU A 164 3.30 -4.82 -16.81
N LEU A 165 2.90 -5.75 -17.67
CA LEU A 165 3.83 -6.59 -18.43
C LEU A 165 4.69 -5.77 -19.39
N HIS A 166 4.13 -4.76 -20.06
CA HIS A 166 4.88 -3.84 -20.91
C HIS A 166 5.88 -2.99 -20.11
N LEU A 167 5.50 -2.49 -18.94
CA LEU A 167 6.43 -1.77 -18.07
C LEU A 167 7.64 -2.64 -17.69
N PHE A 168 7.41 -3.90 -17.32
CA PHE A 168 8.51 -4.84 -17.02
C PHE A 168 9.34 -5.24 -18.25
N ALA A 169 8.74 -5.22 -19.45
CA ALA A 169 9.45 -5.51 -20.69
C ALA A 169 10.46 -4.42 -21.07
N HIS A 170 10.26 -3.16 -20.64
CA HIS A 170 11.19 -2.08 -20.91
C HIS A 170 12.55 -2.25 -20.22
N SER A 171 12.56 -2.82 -18.99
CA SER A 171 13.82 -3.04 -18.28
C SER A 171 13.72 -4.19 -17.27
N PRO A 172 14.74 -5.08 -17.22
CA PRO A 172 14.83 -6.12 -16.20
C PRO A 172 15.13 -5.58 -14.79
N ARG A 173 15.40 -4.28 -14.63
CA ARG A 173 15.75 -3.66 -13.36
C ARG A 173 14.67 -2.76 -12.78
N ILE A 174 13.56 -2.53 -13.51
CA ILE A 174 12.50 -1.64 -13.02
C ILE A 174 11.80 -2.22 -11.79
N LYS A 175 11.51 -1.36 -10.83
CA LYS A 175 10.80 -1.68 -9.58
C LYS A 175 9.41 -1.03 -9.63
N ILE A 176 8.35 -1.82 -9.42
CA ILE A 176 6.98 -1.35 -9.57
C ILE A 176 6.17 -1.63 -8.30
N ILE A 177 5.50 -0.61 -7.79
CA ILE A 177 4.40 -0.69 -6.84
C ILE A 177 3.12 -0.64 -7.68
N TRP A 178 2.39 -1.76 -7.72
CA TRP A 178 1.18 -1.90 -8.51
C TRP A 178 -0.01 -1.39 -7.71
N ALA A 179 -0.48 -0.20 -8.05
CA ALA A 179 -1.62 0.41 -7.39
C ALA A 179 -2.86 -0.49 -7.49
N HIS A 180 -3.59 -0.60 -6.39
CA HIS A 180 -4.79 -1.43 -6.25
C HIS A 180 -4.56 -2.92 -6.55
N THR A 181 -3.31 -3.35 -6.69
CA THR A 181 -2.94 -4.73 -7.08
C THR A 181 -3.81 -5.22 -8.24
N GLY A 182 -3.97 -4.36 -9.28
CA GLY A 182 -4.76 -4.64 -10.47
C GLY A 182 -6.27 -4.77 -10.23
N PHE A 183 -6.81 -4.12 -9.20
CA PHE A 183 -8.24 -4.07 -8.85
C PHE A 183 -8.91 -5.44 -8.66
N SER A 184 -9.27 -6.10 -9.77
CA SER A 184 -10.00 -7.37 -9.80
C SER A 184 -9.16 -8.59 -10.18
N THR A 185 -7.84 -8.41 -10.39
CA THR A 185 -6.94 -9.54 -10.71
C THR A 185 -7.03 -10.60 -9.62
N GLN A 186 -7.29 -11.84 -9.99
CA GLN A 186 -7.50 -12.92 -9.03
C GLN A 186 -6.23 -13.18 -8.19
N PRO A 187 -6.35 -13.53 -6.90
CA PRO A 187 -5.20 -13.75 -6.02
C PRO A 187 -4.17 -14.74 -6.56
N ALA A 188 -4.60 -15.83 -7.20
CA ALA A 188 -3.71 -16.78 -7.85
C ALA A 188 -2.86 -16.13 -8.96
N ARG A 189 -3.48 -15.23 -9.76
CA ARG A 189 -2.75 -14.52 -10.80
C ARG A 189 -1.79 -13.48 -10.22
N VAL A 190 -2.18 -12.79 -9.14
CA VAL A 190 -1.29 -11.90 -8.40
C VAL A 190 -0.06 -12.66 -7.90
N GLN A 191 -0.26 -13.87 -7.35
CA GLN A 191 0.83 -14.73 -6.90
C GLN A 191 1.80 -15.05 -8.05
N GLU A 192 1.30 -15.53 -9.20
CA GLU A 192 2.12 -15.83 -10.37
C GLU A 192 2.97 -14.63 -10.83
N LEU A 193 2.38 -13.43 -10.83
CA LEU A 193 3.08 -12.21 -11.20
C LEU A 193 4.16 -11.84 -10.17
N MET A 194 3.88 -11.99 -8.88
CA MET A 194 4.87 -11.73 -7.82
C MET A 194 6.03 -12.73 -7.85
N GLU A 195 5.75 -14.00 -8.19
CA GLU A 195 6.79 -15.02 -8.38
C GLU A 195 7.63 -14.76 -9.63
N ARG A 196 6.98 -14.34 -10.73
CA ARG A 196 7.67 -13.98 -11.98
C ARG A 196 8.57 -12.76 -11.82
N PHE A 197 8.11 -11.73 -11.09
CA PHE A 197 8.81 -10.47 -10.92
C PHE A 197 9.36 -10.29 -9.49
N LYS A 198 10.04 -11.34 -8.99
CA LYS A 198 10.67 -11.35 -7.67
C LYS A 198 11.44 -10.05 -7.42
N ASP A 199 11.34 -9.50 -6.21
CA ASP A 199 12.08 -8.32 -5.74
C ASP A 199 11.89 -7.05 -6.57
N ARG A 200 10.89 -7.03 -7.47
CA ARG A 200 10.60 -5.90 -8.36
C ARG A 200 9.12 -5.52 -8.45
N LEU A 201 8.21 -6.36 -7.94
CA LEU A 201 6.78 -6.10 -7.91
C LEU A 201 6.26 -6.12 -6.48
N TRP A 202 5.56 -5.06 -6.09
CA TRP A 202 4.80 -4.95 -4.84
C TRP A 202 3.36 -4.58 -5.16
N GLY A 203 2.41 -5.13 -4.40
CA GLY A 203 0.99 -4.79 -4.53
C GLY A 203 0.60 -3.74 -3.49
N GLU A 204 -0.02 -2.66 -3.93
CA GLU A 204 -0.66 -1.70 -3.04
C GLU A 204 -2.17 -1.98 -3.02
N LEU A 205 -2.80 -1.90 -1.84
CA LEU A 205 -4.10 -2.51 -1.57
C LEU A 205 -5.26 -1.52 -1.42
N SER A 206 -5.08 -0.23 -1.72
CA SER A 206 -6.22 0.70 -1.76
C SER A 206 -7.24 0.28 -2.83
N TYR A 207 -8.52 0.49 -2.58
CA TYR A 207 -9.62 0.06 -3.45
C TYR A 207 -9.58 -1.42 -3.90
N ARG A 208 -8.71 -2.23 -3.30
CA ARG A 208 -8.63 -3.64 -3.67
C ARG A 208 -9.82 -4.41 -3.12
N SER A 209 -10.76 -4.73 -4.00
CA SER A 209 -11.94 -5.54 -3.64
C SER A 209 -11.57 -7.01 -3.39
N GLY A 210 -12.40 -7.72 -2.64
CA GLY A 210 -12.28 -9.15 -2.43
C GLY A 210 -11.22 -9.60 -1.42
N ILE A 211 -10.53 -8.67 -0.75
CA ILE A 211 -9.64 -9.02 0.38
C ILE A 211 -10.46 -9.58 1.54
N THR A 212 -11.60 -8.94 1.83
CA THR A 212 -12.57 -9.40 2.81
C THR A 212 -13.91 -9.66 2.14
N ASP A 213 -14.71 -10.52 2.75
CA ASP A 213 -16.13 -10.69 2.41
C ASP A 213 -17.00 -9.56 3.00
N GLY A 214 -18.31 -9.62 2.77
CA GLY A 214 -19.27 -8.63 3.27
C GLY A 214 -19.38 -8.56 4.81
N SER A 215 -18.85 -9.55 5.54
CA SER A 215 -18.77 -9.55 7.01
C SER A 215 -17.46 -8.99 7.55
N GLY A 216 -16.51 -8.65 6.67
CA GLY A 216 -15.17 -8.21 7.05
C GLY A 216 -14.19 -9.36 7.32
N LYS A 217 -14.59 -10.62 7.07
CA LYS A 217 -13.71 -11.78 7.20
C LYS A 217 -12.71 -11.82 6.03
N LEU A 218 -11.44 -12.01 6.34
CA LEU A 218 -10.38 -12.16 5.36
C LEU A 218 -10.59 -13.41 4.50
N GLY A 219 -10.66 -13.23 3.17
CA GLY A 219 -10.85 -14.30 2.20
C GLY A 219 -9.72 -15.33 2.24
N ASP A 220 -10.06 -16.61 2.04
CA ASP A 220 -9.09 -17.71 2.16
C ASP A 220 -7.97 -17.62 1.12
N ASP A 221 -8.25 -17.17 -0.10
CA ASP A 221 -7.24 -17.01 -1.15
C ASP A 221 -6.28 -15.85 -0.85
N TRP A 222 -6.77 -14.74 -0.29
CA TRP A 222 -5.94 -13.65 0.19
C TRP A 222 -5.11 -14.07 1.39
N ARG A 223 -5.69 -14.85 2.30
CA ARG A 223 -4.95 -15.39 3.45
C ARG A 223 -3.77 -16.26 3.00
N LYS A 224 -3.98 -17.14 2.00
CA LYS A 224 -2.92 -17.96 1.41
C LYS A 224 -1.86 -17.11 0.75
N LEU A 225 -2.27 -16.12 -0.04
CA LEU A 225 -1.36 -15.19 -0.73
C LEU A 225 -0.51 -14.39 0.28
N PHE A 226 -1.10 -13.85 1.33
CA PHE A 226 -0.37 -13.15 2.38
C PHE A 226 0.54 -14.08 3.20
N ALA A 227 0.17 -15.35 3.39
CA ALA A 227 1.03 -16.31 4.06
C ALA A 227 2.35 -16.53 3.31
N GLN A 228 2.32 -16.50 1.98
CA GLN A 228 3.49 -16.72 1.13
C GLN A 228 4.24 -15.41 0.79
N HIS A 229 3.53 -14.30 0.64
CA HIS A 229 4.04 -13.05 0.09
C HIS A 229 3.69 -11.83 0.94
N SER A 230 3.53 -11.95 2.28
CA SER A 230 3.25 -10.80 3.14
C SER A 230 4.29 -9.68 3.02
N ASP A 231 5.47 -10.00 2.53
CA ASP A 231 6.58 -9.08 2.28
C ASP A 231 6.45 -8.26 0.99
N ARG A 232 5.35 -8.43 0.25
CA ARG A 232 5.11 -7.80 -1.05
C ARG A 232 3.91 -6.87 -1.09
N PHE A 233 3.23 -6.65 0.03
CA PHE A 233 2.02 -5.84 0.05
C PHE A 233 2.18 -4.60 0.91
N LEU A 234 1.50 -3.53 0.49
CA LEU A 234 1.42 -2.24 1.14
C LEU A 234 -0.06 -1.84 1.25
N ILE A 235 -0.43 -1.14 2.31
CA ILE A 235 -1.76 -0.54 2.45
C ILE A 235 -1.73 0.92 2.06
N GLY A 236 -2.85 1.47 1.60
CA GLY A 236 -2.93 2.87 1.19
C GLY A 236 -4.35 3.44 1.26
N SER A 237 -4.46 4.76 1.36
CA SER A 237 -5.75 5.45 1.43
C SER A 237 -6.31 5.82 0.06
N ASP A 238 -5.45 6.13 -0.90
CA ASP A 238 -5.80 6.70 -2.20
C ASP A 238 -6.76 7.89 -2.08
N THR A 239 -6.28 8.96 -1.47
CA THR A 239 -7.04 10.20 -1.20
C THR A 239 -7.11 11.12 -2.43
N TRP A 240 -7.46 10.55 -3.60
CA TRP A 240 -7.48 11.27 -4.88
C TRP A 240 -8.59 12.34 -5.00
N ILE A 241 -9.64 12.25 -4.15
CA ILE A 241 -10.74 13.20 -4.02
C ILE A 241 -10.99 13.53 -2.55
N ASN A 242 -11.68 14.65 -2.31
CA ASN A 242 -11.95 15.16 -0.95
C ASN A 242 -12.76 14.20 -0.08
N GLU A 243 -13.69 13.48 -0.68
CA GLU A 243 -14.54 12.49 0.00
C GLU A 243 -13.73 11.37 0.65
N ARG A 244 -12.58 11.04 0.09
CA ARG A 244 -11.67 10.06 0.70
C ARG A 244 -11.06 10.53 2.01
N TRP A 245 -10.86 11.83 2.16
CA TRP A 245 -10.41 12.40 3.42
C TRP A 245 -11.48 12.30 4.52
N PHE A 246 -12.77 12.45 4.16
CA PHE A 246 -13.87 12.24 5.12
C PHE A 246 -13.92 10.78 5.62
N GLY A 247 -13.63 9.82 4.75
CA GLY A 247 -13.60 8.40 5.06
C GLY A 247 -12.27 7.86 5.59
N TYR A 248 -11.28 8.71 5.81
CA TYR A 248 -9.91 8.29 6.12
C TYR A 248 -9.83 7.36 7.35
N ASP A 249 -10.52 7.71 8.42
CA ASP A 249 -10.59 6.90 9.63
C ASP A 249 -11.17 5.50 9.34
N THR A 250 -12.26 5.44 8.59
CA THR A 250 -12.92 4.17 8.23
C THR A 250 -12.01 3.30 7.38
N ILE A 251 -11.24 3.89 6.44
CA ILE A 251 -10.29 3.16 5.60
C ILE A 251 -9.27 2.44 6.49
N PHE A 252 -8.63 3.15 7.41
CA PHE A 252 -7.59 2.56 8.25
C PHE A 252 -8.13 1.64 9.35
N GLN A 253 -9.34 1.89 9.86
CA GLN A 253 -10.05 0.93 10.71
C GLN A 253 -10.33 -0.38 9.98
N THR A 254 -10.73 -0.32 8.71
CA THR A 254 -10.93 -1.53 7.88
C THR A 254 -9.61 -2.29 7.70
N TYR A 255 -8.49 -1.60 7.44
CA TYR A 255 -7.18 -2.24 7.38
C TYR A 255 -6.83 -2.94 8.70
N ARG A 256 -6.99 -2.26 9.84
CA ARG A 256 -6.73 -2.85 11.15
C ARG A 256 -7.57 -4.09 11.40
N ALA A 257 -8.85 -4.07 11.02
CA ALA A 257 -9.79 -5.17 11.24
C ALA A 257 -9.36 -6.45 10.50
N TRP A 258 -8.90 -6.38 9.27
CA TRP A 258 -8.46 -7.58 8.57
C TRP A 258 -6.98 -7.94 8.84
N LEU A 259 -6.11 -6.96 9.08
CA LEU A 259 -4.74 -7.22 9.55
C LEU A 259 -4.75 -8.02 10.87
N ALA A 260 -5.71 -7.75 11.75
CA ALA A 260 -5.88 -8.49 13.01
C ALA A 260 -6.22 -9.98 12.82
N GLN A 261 -6.61 -10.39 11.62
CA GLN A 261 -6.88 -11.79 11.28
C GLN A 261 -5.65 -12.53 10.73
N LEU A 262 -4.51 -11.85 10.61
CA LEU A 262 -3.23 -12.42 10.18
C LEU A 262 -2.31 -12.70 11.39
N PRO A 263 -1.34 -13.61 11.25
CA PRO A 263 -0.23 -13.68 12.17
C PRO A 263 0.45 -12.33 12.30
N ILE A 264 0.83 -11.94 13.53
CA ILE A 264 1.32 -10.60 13.85
C ILE A 264 2.49 -10.15 12.96
N GLU A 265 3.40 -11.04 12.60
CA GLU A 265 4.55 -10.71 11.76
C GLU A 265 4.16 -10.41 10.31
N GLN A 266 3.12 -11.09 9.77
CA GLN A 266 2.58 -10.76 8.45
C GLN A 266 1.87 -9.41 8.49
N ALA A 267 1.06 -9.17 9.51
CA ALA A 267 0.38 -7.89 9.72
C ALA A 267 1.38 -6.72 9.83
N ARG A 268 2.47 -6.87 10.60
CA ARG A 268 3.52 -5.85 10.73
C ARG A 268 4.22 -5.55 9.40
N ARG A 269 4.52 -6.60 8.61
CA ARG A 269 5.13 -6.40 7.28
C ARG A 269 4.23 -5.55 6.38
N ILE A 270 2.95 -5.93 6.25
CA ILE A 270 1.99 -5.25 5.38
C ILE A 270 1.69 -3.84 5.90
N ALA A 271 1.55 -3.67 7.20
CA ALA A 271 1.20 -2.40 7.84
C ALA A 271 2.25 -1.31 7.64
N ASN A 272 3.54 -1.64 7.76
CA ASN A 272 4.64 -0.67 7.73
C ASN A 272 5.99 -1.28 7.32
N GLY A 273 6.30 -2.50 7.74
CA GLY A 273 7.63 -3.10 7.58
C GLY A 273 8.10 -3.17 6.13
N ASN A 274 7.20 -3.40 5.17
CA ASN A 274 7.54 -3.42 3.76
C ASN A 274 7.94 -2.04 3.25
N ALA A 275 7.26 -0.97 3.68
CA ALA A 275 7.65 0.39 3.33
C ALA A 275 9.06 0.73 3.85
N GLN A 276 9.37 0.34 5.09
CA GLN A 276 10.72 0.53 5.65
C GLN A 276 11.79 -0.23 4.86
N ARG A 277 11.47 -1.43 4.41
CA ARG A 277 12.40 -2.21 3.57
C ARG A 277 12.62 -1.59 2.20
N LEU A 278 11.57 -1.02 1.58
CA LEU A 278 11.64 -0.41 0.24
C LEU A 278 12.35 0.93 0.25
N PHE A 279 12.06 1.76 1.23
CA PHE A 279 12.46 3.18 1.21
C PHE A 279 13.54 3.53 2.24
N GLY A 280 13.98 2.55 3.01
CA GLY A 280 14.92 2.71 4.12
C GLY A 280 14.20 2.92 5.46
N PRO A 281 14.93 2.93 6.58
CA PRO A 281 14.36 3.17 7.89
C PRO A 281 13.81 4.60 7.98
N ARG A 282 12.74 4.75 8.79
CA ARG A 282 12.23 6.06 9.14
C ARG A 282 13.36 6.94 9.69
N PRO A 283 13.54 8.18 9.17
CA PRO A 283 14.52 9.10 9.74
C PRO A 283 14.25 9.34 11.23
N VAL A 284 15.29 9.28 12.04
CA VAL A 284 15.23 9.68 13.45
C VAL A 284 15.34 11.20 13.45
N ASN A 285 14.23 11.90 13.73
CA ASN A 285 14.18 13.35 13.86
C ASN A 285 14.49 13.76 15.30
#